data_b84fca973fd684f1168a685772a90029
#
_entry.id   b84fca973fd684f1168a685772a90029
#
_cell.length_a   1.000
_cell.length_b   1.000
_cell.length_c   1.000
_cell.angle_alpha   90.00
_cell.angle_beta   90.00
_cell.angle_gamma   90.00
#
_symmetry.space_group_name_H-M   'P 1'
#
loop_
_entity.id
_entity.type
_entity.pdbx_description
1 polymer ?
#
loop_
_entity_poly.entity_id
_entity_poly.type
_entity_poly.pdbx_seq_one_letter_code
_entity_poly.pdbx_strand_id
1 'polypeptide(L)'
;MRKILILILFISNFLLGQTPCETDTYNKFYIDSNPELYKSIENQLQNYLKNNPKSSVNITIPIVFHVVWINRIQNLHDSVIYHQVEVLNKIFNAQNADTINLTDTLKNWVGNFNIRFEIAHRDPDGFPTNGITRKKTIHPHFSYWNDPVKKLPYGVLPWPTNRYLNIWICDLNEGLQGYAQFPGGPEETDGIAIDWQTVGNQIYPWTASENYEWAKGKVLVHEIGHWLNLYHPWGNEFSGCGEDHIPEIHKQSGPIYPGQACPDTMFSSCSDSGRLFIKHYMDYAGSSCMCTFTKNQVLRGLASLNTYRNEMINSYEPRPIINGFENTKIYPTYVLDKLYFEFPEYSGIIKISIYNLQGKLVNVFNIQDKHYTIFYLSHLTNGIYIVNLSYQETSVLNRKILIDK
;
A
#
# COMPACT_ATOMS: atom_id res chain seq x y z
N MET A 1 -62.07 -34.32 2.72
CA MET A 1 -61.37 -33.04 2.85
C MET A 1 -59.93 -33.29 3.28
N ARG A 2 -58.99 -33.28 2.32
CA ARG A 2 -57.56 -33.45 2.61
C ARG A 2 -56.98 -32.08 2.94
N LYS A 3 -56.46 -31.92 4.17
CA LYS A 3 -55.71 -30.72 4.60
C LYS A 3 -54.30 -30.82 4.00
N ILE A 4 -53.98 -29.92 3.08
CA ILE A 4 -52.61 -29.73 2.56
C ILE A 4 -51.88 -28.87 3.60
N LEU A 5 -50.88 -29.48 4.23
CA LEU A 5 -49.96 -28.79 5.12
C LEU A 5 -48.86 -28.14 4.26
N ILE A 6 -48.93 -26.82 4.07
CA ILE A 6 -47.87 -26.06 3.38
C ILE A 6 -46.73 -25.83 4.39
N LEU A 7 -45.65 -26.58 4.22
CA LEU A 7 -44.42 -26.38 4.97
C LEU A 7 -43.68 -25.20 4.35
N ILE A 8 -43.80 -24.03 4.94
CA ILE A 8 -42.98 -22.85 4.57
C ILE A 8 -41.59 -23.08 5.12
N LEU A 9 -40.67 -23.53 4.27
CA LEU A 9 -39.23 -23.51 4.54
C LEU A 9 -38.76 -22.04 4.55
N PHE A 10 -38.57 -21.49 5.73
CA PHE A 10 -37.76 -20.30 5.90
C PHE A 10 -36.29 -20.67 5.56
N ILE A 11 -35.92 -20.45 4.31
CA ILE A 11 -34.50 -20.35 3.94
C ILE A 11 -34.03 -19.04 4.51
N SER A 12 -33.45 -19.08 5.71
CA SER A 12 -32.60 -18.00 6.20
C SER A 12 -31.41 -17.92 5.25
N ASN A 13 -31.47 -17.02 4.27
CA ASN A 13 -30.28 -16.56 3.60
C ASN A 13 -29.39 -15.95 4.70
N PHE A 14 -28.47 -16.73 5.23
CA PHE A 14 -27.26 -16.19 5.81
C PHE A 14 -26.56 -15.47 4.65
N LEU A 15 -26.80 -14.18 4.52
CA LEU A 15 -25.85 -13.28 3.90
C LEU A 15 -24.58 -13.43 4.74
N LEU A 16 -23.69 -14.32 4.32
CA LEU A 16 -22.30 -14.29 4.69
C LEU A 16 -21.81 -12.94 4.15
N GLY A 17 -21.87 -11.90 4.99
CA GLY A 17 -21.26 -10.63 4.68
C GLY A 17 -19.79 -10.91 4.37
N GLN A 18 -19.34 -10.55 3.17
CA GLN A 18 -17.93 -10.67 2.82
C GLN A 18 -17.13 -9.82 3.80
N THR A 19 -16.05 -10.39 4.30
CA THR A 19 -15.13 -9.66 5.18
C THR A 19 -14.35 -8.63 4.36
N PRO A 20 -14.14 -7.41 4.87
CA PRO A 20 -13.40 -6.38 4.13
C PRO A 20 -11.93 -6.76 3.89
N CYS A 21 -11.36 -7.64 4.71
CA CYS A 21 -10.02 -8.19 4.54
C CYS A 21 -10.05 -9.72 4.60
N GLU A 22 -9.42 -10.38 3.64
CA GLU A 22 -9.34 -11.85 3.55
C GLU A 22 -7.91 -12.36 3.84
N THR A 23 -7.10 -11.58 4.51
CA THR A 23 -5.72 -11.94 4.84
C THR A 23 -5.64 -13.22 5.67
N ASP A 24 -6.53 -13.42 6.64
CA ASP A 24 -6.55 -14.64 7.46
C ASP A 24 -6.85 -15.87 6.62
N THR A 25 -7.89 -15.83 5.78
CA THR A 25 -8.28 -16.93 4.89
C THR A 25 -7.20 -17.20 3.84
N TYR A 26 -6.63 -16.15 3.26
CA TYR A 26 -5.55 -16.24 2.28
C TYR A 26 -4.31 -16.93 2.85
N ASN A 27 -3.86 -16.52 4.01
CA ASN A 27 -2.66 -17.07 4.63
C ASN A 27 -2.90 -18.43 5.28
N LYS A 28 -4.15 -18.75 5.67
CA LYS A 28 -4.49 -20.04 6.26
C LYS A 28 -4.06 -21.22 5.37
N PHE A 29 -4.20 -21.09 4.06
CA PHE A 29 -3.73 -22.11 3.13
C PHE A 29 -2.24 -22.38 3.26
N TYR A 30 -1.42 -21.35 3.38
CA TYR A 30 0.04 -21.48 3.55
C TYR A 30 0.40 -21.98 4.94
N ILE A 31 -0.28 -21.48 5.98
CA ILE A 31 -0.08 -21.91 7.37
C ILE A 31 -0.41 -23.39 7.53
N ASP A 32 -1.56 -23.83 7.04
CA ASP A 32 -2.00 -25.23 7.11
C ASP A 32 -1.10 -26.16 6.29
N SER A 33 -0.53 -25.66 5.19
CA SER A 33 0.39 -26.43 4.33
C SER A 33 1.79 -26.59 4.96
N ASN A 34 2.20 -25.67 5.84
CA ASN A 34 3.51 -25.70 6.48
C ASN A 34 3.49 -25.13 7.92
N PRO A 35 2.78 -25.77 8.84
CA PRO A 35 2.58 -25.23 10.21
C PRO A 35 3.88 -25.10 11.00
N GLU A 36 4.87 -25.97 10.75
CA GLU A 36 6.16 -25.90 11.45
C GLU A 36 6.98 -24.65 11.02
N LEU A 37 6.87 -24.24 9.76
CA LEU A 37 7.49 -23.02 9.29
C LEU A 37 6.90 -21.79 10.04
N TYR A 38 5.58 -21.67 10.09
CA TYR A 38 4.92 -20.53 10.74
C TYR A 38 5.15 -20.52 12.26
N LYS A 39 5.21 -21.68 12.90
CA LYS A 39 5.63 -21.80 14.29
C LYS A 39 7.09 -21.37 14.48
N SER A 40 7.98 -21.72 13.56
CA SER A 40 9.37 -21.27 13.58
C SER A 40 9.46 -19.75 13.41
N ILE A 41 8.66 -19.17 12.50
CA ILE A 41 8.54 -17.74 12.31
C ILE A 41 8.17 -17.04 13.62
N GLU A 42 7.12 -17.49 14.28
CA GLU A 42 6.69 -16.90 15.55
C GLU A 42 7.79 -17.01 16.63
N ASN A 43 8.42 -18.17 16.77
CA ASN A 43 9.51 -18.37 17.73
C ASN A 43 10.71 -17.44 17.44
N GLN A 44 11.07 -17.22 16.19
CA GLN A 44 12.14 -16.31 15.82
C GLN A 44 11.78 -14.85 16.15
N LEU A 45 10.54 -14.44 15.89
CA LEU A 45 10.06 -13.11 16.25
C LEU A 45 10.09 -12.89 17.76
N GLN A 46 9.60 -13.83 18.55
CA GLN A 46 9.63 -13.74 20.00
C GLN A 46 11.07 -13.66 20.53
N ASN A 47 11.99 -14.42 19.95
CA ASN A 47 13.41 -14.35 20.30
C ASN A 47 14.03 -13.00 19.91
N TYR A 48 13.69 -12.46 18.75
CA TYR A 48 14.17 -11.13 18.32
C TYR A 48 13.67 -10.04 19.27
N LEU A 49 12.39 -10.02 19.59
CA LEU A 49 11.77 -9.06 20.53
C LEU A 49 12.39 -9.10 21.91
N LYS A 50 12.75 -10.29 22.38
CA LYS A 50 13.40 -10.49 23.70
C LYS A 50 14.80 -9.90 23.77
N ASN A 51 15.53 -9.99 22.65
CA ASN A 51 16.95 -9.60 22.59
C ASN A 51 17.17 -8.16 22.06
N ASN A 52 16.17 -7.57 21.37
CA ASN A 52 16.26 -6.26 20.75
C ASN A 52 15.07 -5.37 21.13
N PRO A 53 14.92 -4.96 22.40
CA PRO A 53 13.74 -4.24 22.85
C PRO A 53 13.59 -2.81 22.31
N LYS A 54 14.57 -2.29 21.58
CA LYS A 54 14.53 -0.95 20.97
C LYS A 54 15.25 -0.97 19.64
N SER A 55 14.50 -0.81 18.56
CA SER A 55 15.06 -0.48 17.26
C SER A 55 14.44 0.83 16.78
N SER A 56 15.23 1.89 16.72
CA SER A 56 14.85 3.16 16.08
C SER A 56 15.83 3.42 14.93
N VAL A 57 15.61 2.75 13.82
CA VAL A 57 16.36 3.01 12.59
C VAL A 57 15.37 3.62 11.60
N ASN A 58 15.76 4.69 10.92
CA ASN A 58 14.99 5.20 9.78
C ASN A 58 15.07 4.15 8.67
N ILE A 59 13.94 3.54 8.36
CA ILE A 59 13.82 2.52 7.34
C ILE A 59 13.12 3.12 6.13
N THR A 60 13.67 2.90 4.93
CA THR A 60 12.99 3.22 3.67
C THR A 60 12.58 1.93 2.98
N ILE A 61 11.29 1.82 2.63
CA ILE A 61 10.73 0.68 1.88
C ILE A 61 10.38 1.15 0.48
N PRO A 62 11.07 0.64 -0.55
CA PRO A 62 10.70 0.88 -1.94
C PRO A 62 9.39 0.16 -2.27
N ILE A 63 8.42 0.89 -2.83
CA ILE A 63 7.13 0.33 -3.22
C ILE A 63 6.92 0.46 -4.72
N VAL A 64 6.24 -0.53 -5.30
CA VAL A 64 5.75 -0.50 -6.68
C VAL A 64 4.24 -0.74 -6.70
N PHE A 65 3.53 0.05 -7.49
CA PHE A 65 2.09 -0.11 -7.70
C PHE A 65 1.82 -0.73 -9.07
N HIS A 66 1.05 -1.81 -9.08
CA HIS A 66 0.58 -2.49 -10.28
C HIS A 66 -0.91 -2.22 -10.47
N VAL A 67 -1.25 -1.23 -11.30
CA VAL A 67 -2.64 -0.88 -11.61
C VAL A 67 -3.17 -1.83 -12.68
N VAL A 68 -4.08 -2.72 -12.29
CA VAL A 68 -4.73 -3.69 -13.18
C VAL A 68 -6.19 -3.28 -13.36
N TRP A 69 -6.60 -2.95 -14.58
CA TRP A 69 -7.86 -2.27 -14.85
C TRP A 69 -8.59 -2.79 -16.09
N ILE A 70 -9.92 -2.76 -16.08
CA ILE A 70 -10.78 -3.08 -17.22
C ILE A 70 -11.23 -1.79 -17.91
N ASN A 71 -11.72 -0.84 -17.12
CA ASN A 71 -12.31 0.40 -17.60
C ASN A 71 -11.49 1.60 -17.15
N ARG A 72 -11.75 2.77 -17.77
CA ARG A 72 -10.97 3.98 -17.55
C ARG A 72 -11.01 4.50 -16.11
N ILE A 73 -12.07 4.23 -15.37
CA ILE A 73 -12.24 4.72 -14.00
C ILE A 73 -11.28 3.98 -13.06
N GLN A 74 -11.10 2.67 -13.25
CA GLN A 74 -10.18 1.84 -12.47
C GLN A 74 -8.71 2.14 -12.78
N ASN A 75 -8.41 2.77 -13.91
CA ASN A 75 -7.05 3.21 -14.25
C ASN A 75 -6.71 4.51 -13.53
N LEU A 76 -6.54 4.42 -12.22
CA LEU A 76 -6.31 5.55 -11.32
C LEU A 76 -5.19 6.46 -11.81
N HIS A 77 -5.38 7.77 -11.70
CA HIS A 77 -4.34 8.75 -12.02
C HIS A 77 -3.17 8.65 -11.02
N ASP A 78 -1.94 8.92 -11.47
CA ASP A 78 -0.72 8.85 -10.64
C ASP A 78 -0.84 9.70 -9.37
N SER A 79 -1.52 10.85 -9.40
CA SER A 79 -1.71 11.72 -8.25
C SER A 79 -2.47 11.04 -7.10
N VAL A 80 -3.39 10.13 -7.40
CA VAL A 80 -4.12 9.35 -6.39
C VAL A 80 -3.16 8.41 -5.67
N ILE A 81 -2.26 7.77 -6.43
CA ILE A 81 -1.24 6.86 -5.92
C ILE A 81 -0.21 7.63 -5.08
N TYR A 82 0.25 8.79 -5.55
CA TYR A 82 1.16 9.64 -4.77
C TYR A 82 0.53 10.09 -3.45
N HIS A 83 -0.76 10.46 -3.48
CA HIS A 83 -1.47 10.81 -2.25
C HIS A 83 -1.60 9.61 -1.29
N GLN A 84 -1.82 8.38 -1.81
CA GLN A 84 -1.79 7.17 -0.99
C GLN A 84 -0.45 7.00 -0.26
N VAL A 85 0.67 7.29 -0.93
CA VAL A 85 2.00 7.24 -0.32
C VAL A 85 2.17 8.31 0.77
N GLU A 86 1.60 9.50 0.59
CA GLU A 86 1.57 10.51 1.64
C GLU A 86 0.79 10.05 2.88
N VAL A 87 -0.35 9.38 2.68
CA VAL A 87 -1.15 8.80 3.77
C VAL A 87 -0.32 7.77 4.53
N LEU A 88 0.34 6.84 3.83
CA LEU A 88 1.23 5.86 4.45
C LEU A 88 2.31 6.53 5.29
N ASN A 89 3.02 7.49 4.70
CA ASN A 89 4.13 8.16 5.37
C ASN A 89 3.69 8.95 6.61
N LYS A 90 2.52 9.59 6.59
CA LYS A 90 1.97 10.26 7.76
C LYS A 90 1.63 9.27 8.88
N ILE A 91 0.98 8.17 8.55
CA ILE A 91 0.49 7.20 9.53
C ILE A 91 1.64 6.40 10.15
N PHE A 92 2.53 5.85 9.33
CA PHE A 92 3.67 5.04 9.82
C PHE A 92 4.72 5.85 10.57
N ASN A 93 4.62 7.19 10.53
CA ASN A 93 5.42 8.12 11.33
C ASN A 93 4.63 8.81 12.44
N ALA A 94 3.42 8.34 12.76
CA ALA A 94 2.53 8.89 13.79
C ALA A 94 2.29 10.41 13.63
N GLN A 95 2.20 10.89 12.38
CA GLN A 95 1.99 12.30 12.01
C GLN A 95 0.56 12.60 11.55
N ASN A 96 -0.32 11.61 11.59
CA ASN A 96 -1.73 11.78 11.25
C ASN A 96 -2.49 12.49 12.38
N ALA A 97 -3.36 13.43 12.00
CA ALA A 97 -4.11 14.26 12.97
C ALA A 97 -5.14 13.47 13.79
N ASP A 98 -5.52 12.26 13.36
CA ASP A 98 -6.56 11.47 14.00
C ASP A 98 -6.26 11.14 15.47
N THR A 99 -4.97 11.04 15.82
CA THR A 99 -4.52 10.72 17.19
C THR A 99 -4.78 11.80 18.21
N ILE A 100 -5.10 13.04 17.76
CA ILE A 100 -5.35 14.17 18.68
C ILE A 100 -6.57 13.92 19.58
N ASN A 101 -7.54 13.15 19.08
CA ASN A 101 -8.80 12.85 19.76
C ASN A 101 -8.71 11.66 20.73
N LEU A 102 -7.54 11.05 20.87
CA LEU A 102 -7.33 10.00 21.87
C LEU A 102 -7.23 10.61 23.27
N THR A 103 -7.71 9.88 24.29
CA THR A 103 -7.44 10.22 25.70
C THR A 103 -5.94 10.19 25.97
N ASP A 104 -5.49 10.94 26.97
CA ASP A 104 -4.05 11.02 27.30
C ASP A 104 -3.45 9.67 27.66
N THR A 105 -4.23 8.79 28.27
CA THR A 105 -3.80 7.41 28.55
C THR A 105 -3.51 6.64 27.27
N LEU A 106 -4.38 6.75 26.24
CA LEU A 106 -4.22 6.03 24.99
C LEU A 106 -3.18 6.68 24.06
N LYS A 107 -2.93 7.99 24.16
CA LYS A 107 -1.80 8.64 23.50
C LYS A 107 -0.46 7.99 23.84
N ASN A 108 -0.32 7.47 25.05
CA ASN A 108 0.87 6.74 25.45
C ASN A 108 1.05 5.38 24.72
N TRP A 109 0.00 4.86 24.10
CA TRP A 109 0.05 3.62 23.32
C TRP A 109 0.40 3.84 21.85
N VAL A 110 0.30 5.08 21.36
CA VAL A 110 0.61 5.43 19.97
C VAL A 110 2.03 5.01 19.62
N GLY A 111 2.13 4.14 18.64
CA GLY A 111 3.38 3.64 18.09
C GLY A 111 3.83 4.44 16.88
N ASN A 112 5.13 4.45 16.63
CA ASN A 112 5.77 5.07 15.48
C ASN A 112 6.73 4.07 14.86
N PHE A 113 6.48 3.62 13.63
CA PHE A 113 7.34 2.71 12.91
C PHE A 113 8.64 3.37 12.44
N ASN A 114 8.63 4.68 12.24
CA ASN A 114 9.73 5.42 11.64
C ASN A 114 10.11 4.85 10.25
N ILE A 115 9.11 4.41 9.49
CA ILE A 115 9.24 3.88 8.13
C ILE A 115 8.83 4.96 7.13
N ARG A 116 9.66 5.15 6.11
CA ARG A 116 9.35 5.91 4.90
C ARG A 116 9.06 4.95 3.76
N PHE A 117 7.89 5.06 3.18
CA PHE A 117 7.56 4.40 1.91
C PHE A 117 7.95 5.32 0.77
N GLU A 118 8.70 4.80 -0.18
CA GLU A 118 9.15 5.56 -1.34
C GLU A 118 8.82 4.81 -2.62
N ILE A 119 8.15 5.49 -3.56
CA ILE A 119 7.85 4.88 -4.86
C ILE A 119 9.16 4.54 -5.56
N ALA A 120 9.24 3.33 -6.10
CA ALA A 120 10.42 2.86 -6.81
C ALA A 120 10.76 3.78 -7.97
N HIS A 121 12.00 4.21 -8.03
CA HIS A 121 12.51 5.05 -9.11
C HIS A 121 13.35 4.28 -10.14
N ARG A 122 13.71 3.03 -9.80
CA ARG A 122 14.33 2.07 -10.72
C ARG A 122 13.48 0.82 -10.78
N ASP A 123 13.36 0.26 -11.97
CA ASP A 123 12.73 -1.03 -12.17
C ASP A 123 13.71 -2.19 -11.82
N PRO A 124 13.30 -3.46 -11.90
CA PRO A 124 14.16 -4.60 -11.62
C PRO A 124 15.44 -4.67 -12.43
N ASP A 125 15.42 -4.12 -13.65
CA ASP A 125 16.55 -4.10 -14.58
C ASP A 125 17.43 -2.86 -14.37
N GLY A 126 17.08 -1.99 -13.41
CA GLY A 126 17.83 -0.77 -13.06
C GLY A 126 17.47 0.45 -13.90
N PHE A 127 16.49 0.36 -14.81
CA PHE A 127 16.04 1.50 -15.59
C PHE A 127 15.17 2.46 -14.77
N PRO A 128 15.21 3.76 -15.09
CA PRO A 128 14.35 4.74 -14.43
C PRO A 128 12.86 4.41 -14.62
N THR A 129 12.09 4.55 -13.56
CA THR A 129 10.65 4.33 -13.54
C THR A 129 9.95 5.32 -12.62
N ASN A 130 8.63 5.47 -12.76
CA ASN A 130 7.80 6.14 -11.78
C ASN A 130 7.18 5.17 -10.76
N GLY A 131 7.62 3.90 -10.76
CA GLY A 131 7.14 2.88 -9.82
C GLY A 131 5.66 2.51 -9.95
N ILE A 132 5.03 2.86 -11.07
CA ILE A 132 3.62 2.56 -11.34
C ILE A 132 3.51 1.82 -12.67
N THR A 133 3.23 0.53 -12.61
CA THR A 133 2.94 -0.26 -13.82
C THR A 133 1.44 -0.26 -14.08
N ARG A 134 1.05 -0.40 -15.36
CA ARG A 134 -0.36 -0.36 -15.76
C ARG A 134 -0.67 -1.48 -16.73
N LYS A 135 -1.69 -2.28 -16.39
CA LYS A 135 -2.13 -3.37 -17.24
C LYS A 135 -3.64 -3.35 -17.43
N LYS A 136 -4.06 -3.25 -18.67
CA LYS A 136 -5.46 -3.51 -19.02
C LYS A 136 -5.71 -5.01 -19.03
N THR A 137 -6.80 -5.44 -18.41
CA THR A 137 -7.21 -6.84 -18.33
C THR A 137 -8.63 -7.03 -18.87
N ILE A 138 -9.01 -8.27 -19.12
CA ILE A 138 -10.38 -8.69 -19.42
C ILE A 138 -11.00 -9.45 -18.23
N HIS A 139 -10.24 -9.68 -17.17
CA HIS A 139 -10.72 -10.40 -15.98
C HIS A 139 -11.60 -9.46 -15.16
N PRO A 140 -12.89 -9.79 -14.95
CA PRO A 140 -13.85 -8.83 -14.41
C PRO A 140 -13.57 -8.42 -12.98
N HIS A 141 -13.28 -9.38 -12.11
CA HIS A 141 -13.00 -9.17 -10.70
C HIS A 141 -11.91 -10.13 -10.22
N PHE A 142 -11.09 -9.69 -9.30
CA PHE A 142 -10.05 -10.50 -8.70
C PHE A 142 -10.43 -10.96 -7.30
N SER A 143 -9.89 -12.08 -6.86
CA SER A 143 -10.02 -12.60 -5.50
C SER A 143 -8.66 -13.07 -5.00
N TYR A 144 -8.56 -13.30 -3.70
CA TYR A 144 -7.38 -13.92 -3.09
C TYR A 144 -7.16 -15.37 -3.55
N TRP A 145 -8.19 -16.02 -4.07
CA TRP A 145 -8.12 -17.41 -4.51
C TRP A 145 -7.28 -17.53 -5.78
N ASN A 146 -6.19 -18.31 -5.70
CA ASN A 146 -5.21 -18.50 -6.79
C ASN A 146 -4.45 -17.24 -7.24
N ASP A 147 -4.63 -16.09 -6.61
CA ASP A 147 -3.93 -14.83 -6.91
C ASP A 147 -3.88 -14.46 -8.41
N PRO A 148 -4.98 -14.42 -9.14
CA PRO A 148 -4.92 -14.14 -10.59
C PRO A 148 -4.40 -12.74 -10.90
N VAL A 149 -4.49 -11.77 -9.97
CA VAL A 149 -3.95 -10.43 -10.14
C VAL A 149 -2.41 -10.41 -10.13
N LYS A 150 -1.79 -11.37 -9.45
CA LYS A 150 -0.33 -11.50 -9.33
C LYS A 150 0.28 -12.40 -10.42
N LYS A 151 -0.52 -12.87 -11.38
CA LYS A 151 -0.12 -13.85 -12.39
C LYS A 151 -0.53 -13.42 -13.80
N LEU A 152 0.22 -13.91 -14.80
CA LEU A 152 -0.19 -13.81 -16.19
C LEU A 152 -1.28 -14.86 -16.52
N PRO A 153 -2.14 -14.61 -17.49
CA PRO A 153 -2.15 -13.44 -18.38
C PRO A 153 -2.96 -12.24 -17.82
N TYR A 154 -3.71 -12.39 -16.73
CA TYR A 154 -4.70 -11.41 -16.28
C TYR A 154 -4.12 -10.29 -15.44
N GLY A 155 -3.16 -10.60 -14.58
CA GLY A 155 -2.50 -9.68 -13.67
C GLY A 155 -1.07 -9.34 -14.08
N VAL A 156 -0.30 -8.83 -13.14
CA VAL A 156 1.11 -8.43 -13.29
C VAL A 156 1.96 -9.26 -12.34
N LEU A 157 3.06 -9.82 -12.83
CA LEU A 157 4.03 -10.51 -11.98
C LEU A 157 4.67 -9.54 -10.99
N PRO A 158 5.01 -9.99 -9.78
CA PRO A 158 5.72 -9.14 -8.82
C PRO A 158 7.09 -8.72 -9.34
N TRP A 159 7.53 -7.54 -8.94
CA TRP A 159 8.94 -7.22 -8.95
C TRP A 159 9.66 -7.97 -7.82
N PRO A 160 10.99 -8.13 -7.86
CA PRO A 160 11.72 -8.88 -6.84
C PRO A 160 11.34 -8.45 -5.42
N THR A 161 10.75 -9.36 -4.66
CA THR A 161 10.15 -9.08 -3.35
C THR A 161 11.16 -8.83 -2.24
N ASN A 162 12.41 -9.20 -2.48
CA ASN A 162 13.54 -8.84 -1.63
C ASN A 162 14.04 -7.39 -1.85
N ARG A 163 13.48 -6.66 -2.83
CA ARG A 163 13.83 -5.26 -3.12
C ARG A 163 12.63 -4.33 -3.11
N TYR A 164 11.42 -4.81 -3.36
CA TYR A 164 10.22 -3.99 -3.51
C TYR A 164 9.03 -4.59 -2.76
N LEU A 165 8.29 -3.74 -2.06
CA LEU A 165 6.93 -4.07 -1.66
C LEU A 165 6.02 -3.90 -2.89
N ASN A 166 5.43 -5.01 -3.35
CA ASN A 166 4.51 -5.02 -4.47
C ASN A 166 3.08 -4.77 -4.00
N ILE A 167 2.39 -3.82 -4.63
CA ILE A 167 1.00 -3.45 -4.32
C ILE A 167 0.19 -3.50 -5.61
N TRP A 168 -0.76 -4.45 -5.70
CA TRP A 168 -1.70 -4.55 -6.82
C TRP A 168 -2.97 -3.77 -6.50
N ILE A 169 -3.32 -2.84 -7.39
CA ILE A 169 -4.58 -2.09 -7.36
C ILE A 169 -5.45 -2.68 -8.45
N CYS A 170 -6.59 -3.27 -8.08
CA CYS A 170 -7.49 -3.95 -9.01
C CYS A 170 -8.93 -3.87 -8.52
N ASP A 171 -9.85 -4.38 -9.32
CA ASP A 171 -11.24 -4.59 -8.93
C ASP A 171 -11.33 -5.92 -8.18
N LEU A 172 -11.48 -5.88 -6.88
CA LEU A 172 -11.69 -7.06 -6.05
C LEU A 172 -13.17 -7.47 -6.04
N ASN A 173 -13.46 -8.72 -5.72
CA ASN A 173 -14.83 -9.20 -5.59
C ASN A 173 -15.61 -8.34 -4.58
N GLU A 174 -16.95 -8.28 -4.76
CA GLU A 174 -17.84 -7.48 -3.92
C GLU A 174 -17.56 -7.63 -2.42
N GLY A 175 -17.35 -6.48 -1.76
CA GLY A 175 -17.09 -6.39 -0.33
C GLY A 175 -15.66 -6.58 0.11
N LEU A 176 -14.80 -7.20 -0.69
CA LEU A 176 -13.37 -7.35 -0.38
C LEU A 176 -12.64 -6.04 -0.64
N GLN A 177 -11.94 -5.52 0.37
CA GLN A 177 -11.18 -4.27 0.27
C GLN A 177 -9.70 -4.52 0.06
N GLY A 178 -9.16 -5.63 0.60
CA GLY A 178 -7.77 -5.99 0.45
C GLY A 178 -7.40 -7.34 1.04
N TYR A 179 -6.18 -7.76 0.75
CA TYR A 179 -5.50 -8.87 1.40
C TYR A 179 -3.98 -8.75 1.23
N ALA A 180 -3.25 -9.27 2.20
CA ALA A 180 -1.80 -9.27 2.23
C ALA A 180 -1.23 -10.67 2.50
N GLN A 181 -0.01 -10.92 2.07
CA GLN A 181 0.71 -12.13 2.42
C GLN A 181 1.54 -11.91 3.68
N PHE A 182 1.40 -12.81 4.66
CA PHE A 182 2.30 -12.88 5.80
C PHE A 182 3.71 -13.31 5.38
N PRO A 183 4.75 -12.96 6.15
CA PRO A 183 6.09 -13.52 5.93
C PRO A 183 6.09 -15.05 5.91
N GLY A 184 6.88 -15.64 5.01
CA GLY A 184 7.01 -17.09 4.87
C GLY A 184 6.17 -17.72 3.76
N GLY A 185 5.27 -16.97 3.13
CA GLY A 185 4.61 -17.39 1.89
C GLY A 185 5.53 -17.36 0.66
N PRO A 186 5.05 -17.81 -0.51
CA PRO A 186 5.83 -17.84 -1.74
C PRO A 186 6.23 -16.43 -2.21
N GLU A 187 7.44 -16.29 -2.73
CA GLU A 187 7.93 -15.00 -3.27
C GLU A 187 7.10 -14.51 -4.46
N GLU A 188 6.58 -15.44 -5.27
CA GLU A 188 5.80 -15.14 -6.47
C GLU A 188 4.46 -14.46 -6.17
N THR A 189 4.03 -14.49 -4.92
CA THR A 189 2.77 -13.90 -4.48
C THR A 189 2.94 -12.91 -3.33
N ASP A 190 4.19 -12.63 -2.91
CA ASP A 190 4.44 -11.72 -1.80
C ASP A 190 4.08 -10.27 -2.15
N GLY A 191 3.31 -9.66 -1.28
CA GLY A 191 2.80 -8.30 -1.40
C GLY A 191 1.32 -8.19 -1.05
N ILE A 192 0.70 -7.14 -1.56
CA ILE A 192 -0.64 -6.69 -1.14
C ILE A 192 -1.51 -6.48 -2.37
N ALA A 193 -2.76 -6.96 -2.35
CA ALA A 193 -3.78 -6.56 -3.31
C ALA A 193 -4.85 -5.73 -2.60
N ILE A 194 -5.25 -4.61 -3.22
CA ILE A 194 -6.28 -3.71 -2.69
C ILE A 194 -7.29 -3.35 -3.77
N ASP A 195 -8.53 -3.12 -3.35
CA ASP A 195 -9.57 -2.62 -4.22
C ASP A 195 -9.28 -1.18 -4.65
N TRP A 196 -9.45 -0.90 -5.95
CA TRP A 196 -9.15 0.41 -6.54
C TRP A 196 -9.94 1.56 -5.89
N GLN A 197 -11.12 1.27 -5.33
CA GLN A 197 -11.97 2.28 -4.69
C GLN A 197 -11.46 2.72 -3.31
N THR A 198 -10.55 1.96 -2.70
CA THR A 198 -10.02 2.24 -1.37
C THR A 198 -8.74 3.07 -1.39
N VAL A 199 -8.18 3.31 -2.58
CA VAL A 199 -6.91 4.01 -2.78
C VAL A 199 -7.10 5.53 -2.69
N GLY A 200 -6.21 6.19 -1.97
CA GLY A 200 -6.19 7.64 -1.88
C GLY A 200 -7.10 8.20 -0.79
N ASN A 201 -7.63 9.39 -1.02
CA ASN A 201 -8.47 10.10 -0.08
C ASN A 201 -9.71 10.63 -0.82
N GLN A 202 -10.77 10.93 -0.08
CA GLN A 202 -12.04 11.54 -0.51
C GLN A 202 -11.93 12.82 -1.34
N ILE A 203 -10.75 13.45 -1.39
CA ILE A 203 -10.47 14.62 -2.24
C ILE A 203 -10.70 14.28 -3.74
N TYR A 204 -10.68 13.00 -4.08
CA TYR A 204 -10.89 12.53 -5.44
C TYR A 204 -12.28 11.87 -5.55
N PRO A 205 -13.34 12.61 -5.92
CA PRO A 205 -14.71 12.09 -5.96
C PRO A 205 -14.91 10.91 -6.91
N TRP A 206 -13.98 10.69 -7.85
CA TRP A 206 -13.99 9.53 -8.75
C TRP A 206 -13.34 8.25 -8.17
N THR A 207 -12.72 8.34 -6.99
CA THR A 207 -12.20 7.18 -6.23
C THR A 207 -13.00 6.93 -4.96
N ALA A 208 -13.89 7.87 -4.60
CA ALA A 208 -14.77 7.65 -3.47
C ALA A 208 -15.76 6.53 -3.83
N SER A 209 -15.59 5.37 -3.22
CA SER A 209 -16.67 4.41 -3.13
C SER A 209 -17.84 5.07 -2.40
N GLU A 210 -19.06 4.63 -2.69
CA GLU A 210 -20.23 4.99 -1.86
C GLU A 210 -19.98 4.64 -0.38
N ASN A 211 -18.98 3.80 -0.13
CA ASN A 211 -18.54 3.39 1.19
C ASN A 211 -17.42 4.30 1.69
N TYR A 212 -17.81 5.52 2.09
CA TYR A 212 -16.96 6.56 2.68
C TYR A 212 -15.96 6.05 3.74
N GLU A 213 -16.35 5.03 4.50
CA GLU A 213 -15.56 4.51 5.62
C GLU A 213 -14.30 3.76 5.17
N TRP A 214 -14.19 3.38 3.90
CA TRP A 214 -13.01 2.71 3.36
C TRP A 214 -12.15 3.58 2.44
N ALA A 215 -12.57 4.83 2.18
CA ALA A 215 -12.01 5.70 1.15
C ALA A 215 -10.91 6.66 1.62
N LYS A 216 -10.32 6.48 2.82
CA LYS A 216 -9.27 7.37 3.37
C LYS A 216 -7.85 6.82 3.22
N GLY A 217 -7.65 5.84 2.35
CA GLY A 217 -6.37 5.19 2.15
C GLY A 217 -5.89 4.31 3.32
N LYS A 218 -6.75 4.08 4.34
CA LYS A 218 -6.40 3.33 5.54
C LYS A 218 -6.48 1.81 5.34
N VAL A 219 -7.15 1.34 4.27
CA VAL A 219 -7.13 -0.07 3.90
C VAL A 219 -5.71 -0.53 3.60
N LEU A 220 -4.96 0.22 2.78
CA LEU A 220 -3.56 -0.15 2.51
C LEU A 220 -2.69 -0.08 3.78
N VAL A 221 -2.98 0.82 4.72
CA VAL A 221 -2.31 0.85 6.03
C VAL A 221 -2.55 -0.45 6.81
N HIS A 222 -3.78 -0.92 6.84
CA HIS A 222 -4.18 -2.18 7.45
C HIS A 222 -3.45 -3.37 6.81
N GLU A 223 -3.47 -3.47 5.48
CA GLU A 223 -2.83 -4.56 4.75
C GLU A 223 -1.29 -4.55 4.89
N ILE A 224 -0.66 -3.37 4.98
CA ILE A 224 0.77 -3.28 5.32
C ILE A 224 1.02 -3.79 6.75
N GLY A 225 0.10 -3.57 7.68
CA GLY A 225 0.17 -4.17 9.01
C GLY A 225 0.27 -5.70 8.94
N HIS A 226 -0.56 -6.34 8.14
CA HIS A 226 -0.49 -7.78 7.90
C HIS A 226 0.81 -8.21 7.20
N TRP A 227 1.22 -7.48 6.17
CA TRP A 227 2.49 -7.73 5.50
C TRP A 227 3.69 -7.63 6.45
N LEU A 228 3.58 -6.83 7.52
CA LEU A 228 4.52 -6.75 8.64
C LEU A 228 4.27 -7.79 9.74
N ASN A 229 3.40 -8.79 9.51
CA ASN A 229 3.05 -9.87 10.43
C ASN A 229 2.21 -9.46 11.65
N LEU A 230 1.37 -8.44 11.51
CA LEU A 230 0.35 -8.13 12.50
C LEU A 230 -0.93 -8.91 12.20
N TYR A 231 -1.51 -9.51 13.23
CA TYR A 231 -2.79 -10.21 13.15
C TYR A 231 -3.96 -9.30 13.49
N HIS A 232 -5.17 -9.74 13.12
CA HIS A 232 -6.38 -9.15 13.65
C HIS A 232 -6.49 -9.40 15.16
N PRO A 233 -7.20 -8.55 15.95
CA PRO A 233 -7.31 -8.72 17.40
C PRO A 233 -8.13 -9.96 17.81
N TRP A 234 -8.82 -10.60 16.87
CA TRP A 234 -9.50 -11.88 17.09
C TRP A 234 -8.62 -13.09 16.71
N GLY A 235 -7.38 -12.86 16.29
CA GLY A 235 -6.46 -13.90 15.83
C GLY A 235 -6.87 -14.48 14.46
N ASN A 236 -6.19 -15.53 14.05
CA ASN A 236 -6.48 -16.25 12.80
C ASN A 236 -7.54 -17.36 12.96
N GLU A 237 -8.29 -17.37 14.06
CA GLU A 237 -9.31 -18.37 14.33
C GLU A 237 -10.70 -17.87 13.93
N PHE A 238 -11.40 -18.63 13.10
CA PHE A 238 -12.76 -18.30 12.69
C PHE A 238 -13.76 -18.16 13.86
N SER A 239 -13.45 -18.77 14.98
CA SER A 239 -14.26 -18.67 16.20
C SER A 239 -14.09 -17.35 16.96
N GLY A 240 -13.10 -16.55 16.59
CA GLY A 240 -12.66 -15.39 17.37
C GLY A 240 -11.95 -15.76 18.66
N CYS A 241 -11.59 -14.76 19.46
CA CYS A 241 -10.86 -14.93 20.72
C CYS A 241 -9.47 -15.61 20.58
N GLY A 242 -8.90 -15.62 19.37
CA GLY A 242 -7.54 -16.08 19.12
C GLY A 242 -6.47 -15.12 19.64
N GLU A 243 -5.22 -15.45 19.38
CA GLU A 243 -4.07 -14.63 19.79
C GLU A 243 -3.62 -13.73 18.64
N ASP A 244 -3.46 -12.44 18.90
CA ASP A 244 -2.77 -11.49 17.99
C ASP A 244 -1.30 -11.28 18.36
N HIS A 245 -0.86 -11.86 19.47
CA HIS A 245 0.50 -11.77 20.04
C HIS A 245 0.93 -10.34 20.43
N ILE A 246 -0.04 -9.47 20.75
CA ILE A 246 0.21 -8.10 21.20
C ILE A 246 -0.28 -7.96 22.67
N PRO A 247 0.63 -7.79 23.64
CA PRO A 247 0.30 -7.89 25.05
C PRO A 247 -0.76 -6.92 25.56
N GLU A 248 -0.87 -5.72 24.99
CA GLU A 248 -1.84 -4.70 25.42
C GLU A 248 -3.18 -4.77 24.68
N ILE A 249 -3.30 -5.64 23.66
CA ILE A 249 -4.55 -5.84 22.93
C ILE A 249 -5.24 -7.08 23.49
N HIS A 250 -6.40 -6.87 24.09
CA HIS A 250 -7.20 -7.96 24.60
C HIS A 250 -7.92 -8.70 23.48
N LYS A 251 -8.07 -10.01 23.66
CA LYS A 251 -8.76 -10.88 22.70
C LYS A 251 -10.14 -10.36 22.34
N GLN A 252 -10.45 -10.44 21.08
CA GLN A 252 -11.70 -9.97 20.50
C GLN A 252 -12.44 -11.14 19.84
N SER A 253 -13.77 -11.18 20.01
CA SER A 253 -14.58 -12.28 19.45
C SER A 253 -14.87 -12.13 17.96
N GLY A 254 -14.52 -11.00 17.39
CA GLY A 254 -14.72 -10.67 15.97
C GLY A 254 -14.53 -9.19 15.72
N PRO A 255 -14.64 -8.74 14.46
CA PRO A 255 -14.38 -7.36 14.06
C PRO A 255 -15.43 -6.37 14.59
N ILE A 256 -14.98 -5.14 14.79
CA ILE A 256 -15.84 -3.96 14.99
C ILE A 256 -16.04 -3.32 13.60
N TYR A 257 -17.29 -3.19 13.17
CA TYR A 257 -17.58 -2.64 11.84
C TYR A 257 -17.88 -1.14 11.86
N PRO A 258 -17.72 -0.43 10.71
CA PRO A 258 -18.10 0.97 10.57
C PRO A 258 -19.58 1.22 10.93
N GLY A 259 -19.86 2.42 11.42
CA GLY A 259 -21.23 2.79 11.85
C GLY A 259 -21.57 2.41 13.28
N GLN A 260 -20.75 1.62 13.95
CA GLN A 260 -20.82 1.44 15.39
C GLN A 260 -20.20 2.64 16.12
N ALA A 261 -20.56 2.82 17.40
CA ALA A 261 -19.92 3.86 18.22
C ALA A 261 -18.40 3.64 18.24
N CYS A 262 -17.64 4.74 18.19
CA CYS A 262 -16.18 4.71 18.19
C CYS A 262 -15.62 5.24 19.53
N PRO A 263 -15.87 4.56 20.68
CA PRO A 263 -15.26 4.91 21.94
C PRO A 263 -13.77 4.58 21.93
N ASP A 264 -13.01 5.13 22.87
CA ASP A 264 -11.60 4.77 23.03
C ASP A 264 -11.40 3.30 23.38
N THR A 265 -12.33 2.73 24.15
CA THR A 265 -12.29 1.31 24.54
C THR A 265 -13.70 0.71 24.63
N MET A 266 -13.79 -0.60 24.39
CA MET A 266 -14.99 -1.42 24.64
C MET A 266 -14.65 -2.58 25.57
N PHE A 267 -15.65 -3.29 26.09
CA PHE A 267 -15.41 -4.52 26.85
C PHE A 267 -15.23 -5.70 25.89
N SER A 268 -14.23 -6.55 26.19
CA SER A 268 -14.06 -7.81 25.48
C SER A 268 -15.21 -8.77 25.80
N SER A 269 -15.66 -9.48 24.78
CA SER A 269 -16.59 -10.62 24.92
C SER A 269 -15.87 -11.95 25.14
N CYS A 270 -14.54 -11.95 25.12
CA CYS A 270 -13.72 -13.12 25.38
C CYS A 270 -13.45 -13.29 26.91
N SER A 271 -12.94 -14.44 27.29
CA SER A 271 -12.75 -14.83 28.72
C SER A 271 -11.70 -14.00 29.45
N ASP A 272 -10.88 -13.23 28.76
CA ASP A 272 -9.86 -12.38 29.38
C ASP A 272 -10.39 -11.08 29.99
N SER A 273 -11.69 -10.79 29.83
CA SER A 273 -12.44 -9.68 30.45
C SER A 273 -11.79 -8.29 30.38
N GLY A 274 -10.82 -8.08 29.47
CA GLY A 274 -10.13 -6.82 29.29
C GLY A 274 -10.93 -5.78 28.52
N ARG A 275 -10.38 -4.56 28.42
CA ARG A 275 -10.94 -3.50 27.58
C ARG A 275 -10.27 -3.50 26.21
N LEU A 276 -11.05 -3.65 25.16
CA LEU A 276 -10.60 -3.57 23.77
C LEU A 276 -10.21 -2.15 23.42
N PHE A 277 -9.04 -1.97 22.82
CA PHE A 277 -8.65 -0.74 22.16
C PHE A 277 -8.97 -0.86 20.67
N ILE A 278 -10.08 -0.31 20.24
CA ILE A 278 -10.65 -0.51 18.89
C ILE A 278 -10.16 0.48 17.83
N LYS A 279 -9.32 1.45 18.21
CA LYS A 279 -8.85 2.51 17.31
C LYS A 279 -7.54 2.20 16.59
N HIS A 280 -7.01 0.98 16.76
CA HIS A 280 -5.82 0.56 16.02
C HIS A 280 -6.18 0.08 14.61
N TYR A 281 -5.21 0.17 13.69
CA TYR A 281 -5.45 -0.13 12.27
C TYR A 281 -5.73 -1.61 11.96
N MET A 282 -5.52 -2.54 12.89
CA MET A 282 -5.72 -3.97 12.66
C MET A 282 -7.15 -4.47 12.99
N ASP A 283 -8.10 -3.58 13.26
CA ASP A 283 -9.54 -3.87 13.37
C ASP A 283 -10.27 -3.37 12.10
N TYR A 284 -11.59 -3.59 12.01
CA TYR A 284 -12.45 -3.13 10.92
C TYR A 284 -13.33 -1.92 11.33
N ALA A 285 -12.92 -1.18 12.33
CA ALA A 285 -13.72 -0.07 12.89
C ALA A 285 -13.95 1.12 11.94
N GLY A 286 -13.47 1.03 10.70
CA GLY A 286 -13.63 2.03 9.65
C GLY A 286 -12.64 3.18 9.73
N SER A 287 -12.47 3.88 8.63
CA SER A 287 -11.46 4.93 8.46
C SER A 287 -11.69 6.15 9.37
N SER A 288 -12.90 6.39 9.84
CA SER A 288 -13.21 7.47 10.78
C SER A 288 -12.80 7.14 12.22
N CYS A 289 -12.70 5.86 12.57
CA CYS A 289 -12.38 5.37 13.90
C CYS A 289 -10.90 5.02 14.08
N MET A 290 -10.35 4.23 13.16
CA MET A 290 -8.95 3.79 13.20
C MET A 290 -7.98 4.97 13.10
N CYS A 291 -7.00 5.07 14.01
CA CYS A 291 -6.09 6.22 14.05
C CYS A 291 -4.62 5.89 14.37
N THR A 292 -4.29 4.69 14.81
CA THR A 292 -2.91 4.37 15.23
C THR A 292 -2.58 2.89 15.13
N PHE A 293 -1.28 2.57 15.14
CA PHE A 293 -0.77 1.29 15.63
C PHE A 293 -0.33 1.44 17.09
N THR A 294 -0.36 0.37 17.88
CA THR A 294 0.21 0.40 19.24
C THR A 294 1.72 0.24 19.22
N LYS A 295 2.38 0.56 20.33
CA LYS A 295 3.85 0.41 20.45
C LYS A 295 4.32 -1.02 20.25
N ASN A 296 3.58 -2.02 20.78
CA ASN A 296 3.95 -3.42 20.62
C ASN A 296 3.60 -3.95 19.22
N GLN A 297 2.56 -3.45 18.57
CA GLN A 297 2.35 -3.68 17.12
C GLN A 297 3.55 -3.19 16.30
N VAL A 298 4.04 -1.99 16.60
CA VAL A 298 5.24 -1.44 15.96
C VAL A 298 6.47 -2.31 16.21
N LEU A 299 6.72 -2.72 17.46
CA LEU A 299 7.85 -3.59 17.80
C LEU A 299 7.78 -4.92 17.04
N ARG A 300 6.59 -5.56 17.01
CA ARG A 300 6.37 -6.80 16.27
C ARG A 300 6.59 -6.63 14.77
N GLY A 301 6.04 -5.58 14.16
CA GLY A 301 6.19 -5.30 12.73
C GLY A 301 7.64 -5.01 12.35
N LEU A 302 8.38 -4.25 13.17
CA LEU A 302 9.82 -3.99 12.95
C LEU A 302 10.66 -5.26 13.14
N ALA A 303 10.32 -6.11 14.11
CA ALA A 303 10.97 -7.41 14.28
C ALA A 303 10.77 -8.29 13.04
N SER A 304 9.55 -8.35 12.53
CA SER A 304 9.22 -9.09 11.31
C SER A 304 10.00 -8.56 10.09
N LEU A 305 10.02 -7.26 9.89
CA LEU A 305 10.74 -6.61 8.80
C LEU A 305 12.25 -6.93 8.84
N ASN A 306 12.88 -6.81 10.03
CA ASN A 306 14.29 -7.10 10.20
C ASN A 306 14.65 -8.58 10.08
N THR A 307 13.71 -9.48 10.40
CA THR A 307 13.98 -10.93 10.36
C THR A 307 13.72 -11.52 8.96
N TYR A 308 12.62 -11.13 8.31
CA TYR A 308 12.14 -11.79 7.09
C TYR A 308 12.25 -10.94 5.83
N ARG A 309 12.44 -9.61 5.96
CA ARG A 309 12.54 -8.67 4.84
C ARG A 309 13.80 -7.82 4.93
N ASN A 310 14.80 -8.35 5.62
CA ASN A 310 16.08 -7.70 5.88
C ASN A 310 16.81 -7.29 4.58
N GLU A 311 16.74 -8.11 3.53
CA GLU A 311 17.34 -7.78 2.24
C GLU A 311 16.75 -6.49 1.65
N MET A 312 15.43 -6.30 1.74
CA MET A 312 14.75 -5.11 1.24
C MET A 312 15.24 -3.83 1.91
N ILE A 313 15.39 -3.84 3.25
CA ILE A 313 15.82 -2.65 3.99
C ILE A 313 17.32 -2.37 3.85
N ASN A 314 18.13 -3.36 3.51
CA ASN A 314 19.57 -3.24 3.33
C ASN A 314 20.00 -3.07 1.87
N SER A 315 19.17 -3.52 0.92
CA SER A 315 19.44 -3.41 -0.52
C SER A 315 19.03 -2.07 -1.12
N TYR A 316 18.21 -1.32 -0.40
CA TYR A 316 17.86 0.02 -0.82
C TYR A 316 19.09 0.92 -0.67
N GLU A 317 19.95 0.89 -1.67
CA GLU A 317 21.00 1.87 -1.77
C GLU A 317 20.35 3.25 -1.87
N PRO A 318 20.58 4.12 -0.85
CA PRO A 318 20.18 5.49 -1.00
C PRO A 318 20.91 5.99 -2.25
N ARG A 319 20.16 6.44 -3.24
CA ARG A 319 20.77 7.08 -4.40
C ARG A 319 21.75 8.12 -3.91
N PRO A 320 22.87 8.33 -4.60
CA PRO A 320 23.58 9.56 -4.37
C PRO A 320 22.53 10.67 -4.50
N ILE A 321 22.31 11.38 -3.39
CA ILE A 321 21.46 12.56 -3.34
C ILE A 321 22.16 13.57 -4.26
N ILE A 322 21.76 13.54 -5.53
CA ILE A 322 22.07 14.64 -6.42
C ILE A 322 21.02 15.68 -6.07
N ASN A 323 21.29 16.30 -4.94
CA ASN A 323 20.65 17.47 -4.35
C ASN A 323 19.28 17.86 -4.93
N GLY A 324 18.22 17.16 -4.55
CA GLY A 324 16.87 17.68 -4.69
C GLY A 324 16.23 17.56 -6.08
N PHE A 325 16.93 17.09 -7.11
CA PHE A 325 16.36 16.98 -8.46
C PHE A 325 15.26 15.91 -8.58
N GLU A 326 15.15 14.97 -7.62
CA GLU A 326 14.02 14.06 -7.49
C GLU A 326 12.68 14.80 -7.30
N ASN A 327 12.73 16.03 -6.76
CA ASN A 327 11.56 16.89 -6.58
C ASN A 327 11.22 17.70 -7.85
N THR A 328 11.96 17.50 -8.95
CA THR A 328 11.63 18.15 -10.22
C THR A 328 10.30 17.64 -10.74
N LYS A 329 9.36 18.56 -10.96
CA LYS A 329 8.08 18.23 -11.60
C LYS A 329 8.17 18.47 -13.09
N ILE A 330 7.73 17.51 -13.87
CA ILE A 330 7.62 17.58 -15.33
C ILE A 330 6.18 17.25 -15.69
N TYR A 331 5.45 18.22 -16.26
CA TYR A 331 4.04 18.05 -16.59
C TYR A 331 3.59 18.91 -17.77
N PRO A 332 2.51 18.53 -18.45
CA PRO A 332 1.80 17.27 -18.35
C PRO A 332 2.59 16.12 -18.97
N THR A 333 2.28 14.88 -18.65
CA THR A 333 2.84 13.70 -19.34
C THR A 333 2.15 13.41 -20.67
N TYR A 334 0.94 13.93 -20.84
CA TYR A 334 0.21 13.99 -22.12
C TYR A 334 0.32 15.42 -22.66
N VAL A 335 1.12 15.61 -23.69
CA VAL A 335 1.57 16.92 -24.16
C VAL A 335 0.91 17.27 -25.49
N LEU A 336 0.21 18.38 -25.55
CA LEU A 336 -0.28 18.95 -26.80
C LEU A 336 0.82 19.79 -27.48
N ASP A 337 1.33 20.80 -26.76
CA ASP A 337 2.35 21.69 -27.30
C ASP A 337 3.37 22.17 -26.26
N LYS A 338 3.04 22.12 -24.96
CA LYS A 338 3.85 22.71 -23.90
C LYS A 338 4.19 21.68 -22.83
N LEU A 339 5.45 21.66 -22.45
CA LEU A 339 5.97 20.87 -21.35
C LEU A 339 6.56 21.80 -20.29
N TYR A 340 6.09 21.63 -19.05
CA TYR A 340 6.44 22.47 -17.92
C TYR A 340 7.43 21.75 -17.02
N PHE A 341 8.38 22.51 -16.46
CA PHE A 341 9.36 22.02 -15.50
C PHE A 341 9.36 22.94 -14.27
N GLU A 342 9.25 22.34 -13.09
CA GLU A 342 9.51 22.99 -11.82
C GLU A 342 10.72 22.31 -11.18
N PHE A 343 11.75 23.06 -10.89
CA PHE A 343 13.00 22.55 -10.31
C PHE A 343 13.10 22.95 -8.85
N PRO A 344 13.74 22.12 -7.98
CA PRO A 344 14.17 22.53 -6.66
C PRO A 344 15.21 23.66 -6.76
N GLU A 345 15.62 24.21 -5.61
CA GLU A 345 16.77 25.14 -5.60
C GLU A 345 18.04 24.41 -6.05
N TYR A 346 18.69 24.96 -7.06
CA TYR A 346 19.97 24.46 -7.58
C TYR A 346 20.81 25.62 -8.12
N SER A 347 22.11 25.41 -8.25
CA SER A 347 23.01 26.30 -8.95
C SER A 347 23.74 25.56 -10.05
N GLY A 348 23.88 26.19 -11.23
CA GLY A 348 24.56 25.62 -12.37
C GLY A 348 23.64 25.28 -13.55
N ILE A 349 24.10 24.43 -14.45
CA ILE A 349 23.43 24.13 -15.70
C ILE A 349 22.76 22.78 -15.63
N ILE A 350 21.44 22.73 -15.90
CA ILE A 350 20.67 21.52 -16.18
C ILE A 350 20.59 21.37 -17.70
N LYS A 351 20.93 20.18 -18.20
CA LYS A 351 20.72 19.78 -19.57
C LYS A 351 19.47 18.91 -19.65
N ILE A 352 18.52 19.32 -20.52
CA ILE A 352 17.30 18.57 -20.80
C ILE A 352 17.44 18.01 -22.21
N SER A 353 17.42 16.69 -22.35
CA SER A 353 17.52 15.99 -23.61
C SER A 353 16.22 15.22 -23.89
N ILE A 354 15.66 15.35 -25.10
CA ILE A 354 14.46 14.63 -25.51
C ILE A 354 14.84 13.61 -26.58
N TYR A 355 14.47 12.36 -26.35
CA TYR A 355 14.75 11.24 -27.23
C TYR A 355 13.45 10.64 -27.76
N ASN A 356 13.45 10.15 -28.99
CA ASN A 356 12.38 9.30 -29.49
C ASN A 356 12.56 7.85 -28.99
N LEU A 357 11.59 6.97 -29.27
CA LEU A 357 11.65 5.55 -28.84
C LEU A 357 12.82 4.76 -29.46
N GLN A 358 13.42 5.22 -30.55
CA GLN A 358 14.61 4.62 -31.15
C GLN A 358 15.91 5.10 -30.48
N GLY A 359 15.82 5.89 -29.41
CA GLY A 359 16.97 6.45 -28.71
C GLY A 359 17.63 7.61 -29.43
N LYS A 360 17.04 8.10 -30.54
CA LYS A 360 17.57 9.27 -31.30
C LYS A 360 17.24 10.53 -30.51
N LEU A 361 18.27 11.34 -30.26
CA LEU A 361 18.13 12.68 -29.68
C LEU A 361 17.38 13.57 -30.67
N VAL A 362 16.26 14.16 -30.25
CA VAL A 362 15.41 15.02 -31.06
C VAL A 362 15.43 16.47 -30.60
N ASN A 363 15.77 16.72 -29.33
CA ASN A 363 15.89 18.07 -28.79
C ASN A 363 16.83 18.13 -27.60
N VAL A 364 17.49 19.28 -27.38
CA VAL A 364 18.35 19.56 -26.22
C VAL A 364 18.13 20.99 -25.78
N PHE A 365 17.98 21.18 -24.47
CA PHE A 365 17.90 22.49 -23.83
C PHE A 365 18.89 22.54 -22.68
N ASN A 366 19.58 23.66 -22.52
CA ASN A 366 20.37 23.97 -21.34
C ASN A 366 19.69 25.11 -20.58
N ILE A 367 19.47 24.92 -19.30
CA ILE A 367 18.87 25.93 -18.42
C ILE A 367 19.80 26.17 -17.26
N GLN A 368 19.88 27.40 -16.81
CA GLN A 368 20.74 27.80 -15.70
C GLN A 368 19.93 28.59 -14.68
N ASP A 369 20.06 28.22 -13.40
CA ASP A 369 19.54 28.94 -12.25
C ASP A 369 18.05 29.35 -12.37
N LYS A 370 17.19 28.42 -12.88
CA LYS A 370 15.76 28.65 -13.04
C LYS A 370 14.96 27.62 -12.25
N HIS A 371 14.00 28.10 -11.45
CA HIS A 371 13.06 27.24 -10.74
C HIS A 371 11.87 26.78 -11.57
N TYR A 372 11.60 27.46 -12.69
CA TYR A 372 10.47 27.16 -13.56
C TYR A 372 10.82 27.46 -15.01
N THR A 373 10.42 26.58 -15.92
CA THR A 373 10.56 26.82 -17.36
C THR A 373 9.48 26.10 -18.18
N ILE A 374 9.26 26.59 -19.39
CA ILE A 374 8.30 26.02 -20.35
C ILE A 374 9.03 25.77 -21.66
N PHE A 375 8.87 24.56 -22.19
CA PHE A 375 9.34 24.23 -23.56
C PHE A 375 8.16 24.00 -24.47
N TYR A 376 8.26 24.58 -25.68
CA TYR A 376 7.29 24.37 -26.73
C TYR A 376 7.75 23.21 -27.61
N LEU A 377 6.93 22.17 -27.68
CA LEU A 377 7.21 20.93 -28.43
C LEU A 377 6.35 20.81 -29.69
N SER A 378 5.79 21.91 -30.16
CA SER A 378 4.92 21.97 -31.35
C SER A 378 5.58 21.46 -32.62
N HIS A 379 6.92 21.46 -32.71
CA HIS A 379 7.70 20.94 -33.81
C HIS A 379 7.89 19.42 -33.83
N LEU A 380 7.64 18.73 -32.70
CA LEU A 380 7.74 17.27 -32.60
C LEU A 380 6.46 16.63 -33.15
N THR A 381 6.57 15.45 -33.73
CA THR A 381 5.43 14.66 -34.25
C THR A 381 4.72 13.93 -33.10
N ASN A 382 3.48 13.49 -33.34
CA ASN A 382 2.77 12.65 -32.38
C ASN A 382 3.58 11.38 -32.10
N GLY A 383 3.67 11.00 -30.84
CA GLY A 383 4.43 9.83 -30.42
C GLY A 383 4.92 9.89 -28.98
N ILE A 384 5.61 8.84 -28.60
CA ILE A 384 6.20 8.71 -27.26
C ILE A 384 7.65 9.19 -27.31
N TYR A 385 8.01 9.99 -26.30
CA TYR A 385 9.35 10.53 -26.13
C TYR A 385 9.82 10.31 -24.70
N ILE A 386 11.14 10.25 -24.53
CA ILE A 386 11.81 10.20 -23.22
C ILE A 386 12.49 11.55 -23.00
N VAL A 387 12.12 12.20 -21.93
CA VAL A 387 12.76 13.43 -21.43
C VAL A 387 13.78 13.01 -20.39
N ASN A 388 15.05 13.31 -20.65
CA ASN A 388 16.16 13.07 -19.71
C ASN A 388 16.66 14.42 -19.17
N LEU A 389 16.75 14.52 -17.87
CA LEU A 389 17.48 15.58 -17.17
C LEU A 389 18.85 15.08 -16.81
N SER A 390 19.87 15.87 -17.10
CA SER A 390 21.21 15.66 -16.56
C SER A 390 21.77 16.95 -15.93
N TYR A 391 22.48 16.77 -14.82
CA TYR A 391 23.15 17.81 -14.07
C TYR A 391 24.60 17.36 -13.82
N GLN A 392 25.58 18.24 -14.10
CA GLN A 392 27.00 17.90 -14.02
C GLN A 392 27.34 16.58 -14.76
N GLU A 393 26.79 16.43 -15.99
CA GLU A 393 26.95 15.24 -16.86
C GLU A 393 26.33 13.94 -16.33
N THR A 394 25.70 13.95 -15.15
CA THR A 394 25.02 12.79 -14.59
C THR A 394 23.51 12.88 -14.86
N SER A 395 22.92 11.79 -15.39
CA SER A 395 21.46 11.69 -15.54
C SER A 395 20.81 11.67 -14.16
N VAL A 396 19.90 12.62 -13.91
CA VAL A 396 19.26 12.80 -12.60
C VAL A 396 17.79 12.44 -12.62
N LEU A 397 17.14 12.51 -13.81
CA LEU A 397 15.72 12.17 -13.95
C LEU A 397 15.44 11.77 -15.40
N ASN A 398 14.56 10.76 -15.57
CA ASN A 398 13.96 10.43 -16.86
C ASN A 398 12.45 10.42 -16.74
N ARG A 399 11.76 10.95 -17.74
CA ARG A 399 10.31 11.00 -17.81
C ARG A 399 9.82 10.64 -19.20
N LYS A 400 8.89 9.71 -19.28
CA LYS A 400 8.16 9.40 -20.52
C LYS A 400 7.04 10.40 -20.70
N ILE A 401 6.92 10.95 -21.90
CA ILE A 401 5.82 11.83 -22.32
C ILE A 401 5.18 11.29 -23.60
N LEU A 402 3.89 11.55 -23.78
CA LEU A 402 3.15 11.30 -25.01
C LEU A 402 2.79 12.65 -25.64
N ILE A 403 3.24 12.89 -26.86
CA ILE A 403 2.81 14.03 -27.66
C ILE A 403 1.66 13.57 -28.56
N ASP A 404 0.54 14.24 -28.46
CA ASP A 404 -0.67 13.98 -29.26
C ASP A 404 -1.37 15.32 -29.52
N LYS A 405 -1.29 15.80 -30.75
CA LYS A 405 -1.79 17.11 -31.21
C LYS A 405 -3.14 16.97 -31.87
#